data_34bdf27ba8c1fd963e8bf6a69279f3ec
#
_entry.id   34bdf27ba8c1fd963e8bf6a69279f3ec
#
_cell.length_a   1.000
_cell.length_b   1.000
_cell.length_c   1.000
_cell.angle_alpha   90.00
_cell.angle_beta   90.00
_cell.angle_gamma   90.00
#
_symmetry.space_group_name_H-M   'P 1'
#
loop_
_entity.id
_entity.type
_entity.pdbx_description
1 polymer ?
#
loop_
_entity_poly.entity_id
_entity_poly.type
_entity_poly.pdbx_seq_one_letter_code
_entity_poly.pdbx_strand_id
1 'polypeptide(L)'
;MSLFEKFSQARVLEQALMEIPINPTGTIISEVISASVAIIGGQPKIMAGTNNYLGLTFDPDCVAAGQQALVEAGTGTTGSRMANGTYQQHLDLETEIAEFFDCSHGMVFSTGYSANIGMLTALLNT
;
A
#
# COMPACT_ATOMS: atom_id res chain seq x y z
N MET A 1 31.98 -14.67 1.64
CA MET A 1 31.30 -13.38 1.61
C MET A 1 30.24 -13.38 2.70
N SER A 2 30.37 -12.52 3.69
CA SER A 2 29.40 -12.40 4.78
C SER A 2 28.07 -11.90 4.21
N LEU A 3 26.93 -12.30 4.83
CA LEU A 3 25.60 -11.78 4.46
C LEU A 3 25.57 -10.23 4.46
N PHE A 4 26.32 -9.62 5.39
CA PHE A 4 26.39 -8.18 5.56
C PHE A 4 27.28 -7.45 4.53
N GLU A 5 28.20 -8.14 3.86
CA GLU A 5 29.02 -7.57 2.79
C GLU A 5 28.20 -7.21 1.54
N LYS A 6 27.07 -7.90 1.32
CA LYS A 6 26.13 -7.58 0.24
C LYS A 6 25.54 -6.17 0.35
N PHE A 7 25.49 -5.62 1.55
CA PHE A 7 24.89 -4.32 1.82
C PHE A 7 25.93 -3.19 1.92
N SER A 8 27.20 -3.44 1.63
CA SER A 8 28.25 -2.40 1.69
C SER A 8 27.96 -1.22 0.78
N GLN A 9 27.50 -1.46 -0.45
CA GLN A 9 27.13 -0.38 -1.38
C GLN A 9 25.88 0.37 -0.90
N ALA A 10 24.90 -0.33 -0.34
CA ALA A 10 23.70 0.31 0.21
C ALA A 10 24.03 1.23 1.39
N ARG A 11 25.00 0.86 2.25
CA ARG A 11 25.47 1.72 3.35
C ARG A 11 26.16 2.97 2.86
N VAL A 12 26.97 2.89 1.81
CA VAL A 12 27.63 4.05 1.20
C VAL A 12 26.58 5.02 0.64
N LEU A 13 25.56 4.48 -0.04
CA LEU A 13 24.46 5.29 -0.56
C LEU A 13 23.64 5.92 0.58
N GLU A 14 23.35 5.18 1.63
CA GLU A 14 22.63 5.67 2.80
C GLU A 14 23.40 6.83 3.48
N GLN A 15 24.70 6.68 3.66
CA GLN A 15 25.56 7.75 4.21
C GLN A 15 25.55 8.99 3.33
N ALA A 16 25.66 8.82 2.01
CA ALA A 16 25.60 9.95 1.08
C ALA A 16 24.22 10.65 1.09
N LEU A 17 23.13 9.90 1.26
CA LEU A 17 21.79 10.47 1.39
C LEU A 17 21.58 11.22 2.71
N MET A 18 22.26 10.83 3.78
CA MET A 18 22.19 11.54 5.06
C MET A 18 22.89 12.93 5.03
N GLU A 19 23.81 13.13 4.10
CA GLU A 19 24.49 14.43 3.91
C GLU A 19 23.67 15.43 3.10
N ILE A 20 22.58 14.98 2.45
CA ILE A 20 21.70 15.85 1.66
C ILE A 20 20.74 16.57 2.63
N PRO A 21 20.55 17.91 2.50
CA PRO A 21 19.67 18.68 3.38
C PRO A 21 18.22 18.20 3.41
N ILE A 22 17.78 17.53 2.35
CA ILE A 22 16.45 16.89 2.25
C ILE A 22 16.69 15.41 1.93
N ASN A 23 16.76 14.58 2.97
CA ASN A 23 16.88 13.13 2.78
C ASN A 23 15.53 12.53 2.34
N PRO A 24 15.40 12.03 1.11
CA PRO A 24 14.13 11.50 0.59
C PRO A 24 13.72 10.18 1.27
N THR A 25 14.68 9.47 1.88
CA THR A 25 14.43 8.18 2.56
C THR A 25 14.18 8.31 4.06
N GLY A 26 14.50 9.48 4.64
CA GLY A 26 14.40 9.76 6.06
C GLY A 26 13.23 10.68 6.44
N THR A 27 12.32 10.98 5.51
CA THR A 27 11.19 11.86 5.78
C THR A 27 10.16 11.16 6.67
N ILE A 28 9.92 11.73 7.84
CA ILE A 28 8.91 11.24 8.78
C ILE A 28 7.72 12.19 8.78
N ILE A 29 6.56 11.64 8.47
CA ILE A 29 5.27 12.32 8.62
C ILE A 29 4.83 12.13 10.07
N SER A 30 4.79 13.23 10.85
CA SER A 30 4.38 13.17 12.24
C SER A 30 2.88 13.28 12.44
N GLU A 31 2.18 13.92 11.51
CA GLU A 31 0.73 14.08 11.52
C GLU A 31 0.21 14.22 10.09
N VAL A 32 -0.94 13.65 9.79
CA VAL A 32 -1.65 13.83 8.52
C VAL A 32 -2.85 14.74 8.75
N ILE A 33 -2.83 15.95 8.17
CA ILE A 33 -3.89 16.96 8.35
C ILE A 33 -5.02 16.74 7.36
N SER A 34 -4.69 16.39 6.12
CA SER A 34 -5.66 16.18 5.05
C SER A 34 -5.10 15.25 3.98
N ALA A 35 -5.87 14.97 2.95
CA ALA A 35 -5.44 14.18 1.80
C ALA A 35 -4.15 14.69 1.12
N SER A 36 -3.83 15.99 1.29
CA SER A 36 -2.70 16.63 0.61
C SER A 36 -1.76 17.42 1.52
N VAL A 37 -2.01 17.46 2.85
CA VAL A 37 -1.19 18.23 3.79
C VAL A 37 -0.80 17.36 4.98
N ALA A 38 0.48 17.39 5.33
CA ALA A 38 1.01 16.67 6.49
C ALA A 38 2.05 17.52 7.23
N ILE A 39 2.31 17.20 8.50
CA ILE A 39 3.39 17.79 9.30
C ILE A 39 4.67 16.99 9.09
N ILE A 40 5.69 17.67 8.59
CA ILE A 40 7.03 17.13 8.39
C ILE A 40 8.04 18.11 9.00
N GLY A 41 8.86 17.62 9.93
CA GLY A 41 9.82 18.45 10.64
C GLY A 41 9.15 19.61 11.43
N GLY A 42 7.98 19.36 12.00
CA GLY A 42 7.20 20.34 12.76
C GLY A 42 6.53 21.44 11.93
N GLN A 43 6.52 21.31 10.60
CA GLN A 43 5.92 22.29 9.68
C GLN A 43 4.90 21.64 8.75
N PRO A 44 3.78 22.32 8.42
CA PRO A 44 2.85 21.83 7.40
C PRO A 44 3.50 21.86 6.02
N LYS A 45 3.40 20.75 5.31
CA LYS A 45 3.93 20.57 3.95
C LYS A 45 2.84 20.03 3.03
N ILE A 46 2.85 20.51 1.78
CA ILE A 46 2.02 19.95 0.72
C ILE A 46 2.65 18.65 0.24
N MET A 47 1.86 17.60 0.25
CA MET A 47 2.26 16.25 -0.11
C MET A 47 1.95 15.98 -1.59
N ALA A 48 2.81 16.46 -2.49
CA ALA A 48 2.64 16.28 -3.93
C ALA A 48 3.12 14.92 -4.46
N GLY A 49 3.91 14.18 -3.67
CA GLY A 49 4.50 12.89 -4.05
C GLY A 49 3.74 11.66 -3.53
N THR A 50 2.47 11.80 -3.17
CA THR A 50 1.67 10.67 -2.68
C THR A 50 0.99 9.90 -3.81
N ASN A 51 0.62 8.64 -3.54
CA ASN A 51 -0.21 7.83 -4.44
C ASN A 51 -1.71 8.10 -4.28
N ASN A 52 -2.07 9.10 -3.50
CA ASN A 52 -3.47 9.49 -3.26
C ASN A 52 -4.01 10.38 -4.39
N TYR A 53 -3.95 9.87 -5.63
CA TYR A 53 -4.22 10.65 -6.84
C TYR A 53 -5.63 11.24 -6.90
N LEU A 54 -6.63 10.55 -6.32
CA LEU A 54 -8.02 11.00 -6.29
C LEU A 54 -8.42 11.66 -4.96
N GLY A 55 -7.52 11.71 -3.97
CA GLY A 55 -7.80 12.30 -2.66
C GLY A 55 -8.75 11.48 -1.77
N LEU A 56 -9.06 10.24 -2.13
CA LEU A 56 -10.10 9.42 -1.48
C LEU A 56 -9.75 8.92 -0.08
N THR A 57 -8.49 9.04 0.36
CA THR A 57 -8.09 8.56 1.70
C THR A 57 -8.79 9.28 2.86
N PHE A 58 -9.38 10.46 2.62
CA PHE A 58 -10.16 11.25 3.58
C PHE A 58 -11.61 11.45 3.12
N ASP A 59 -12.03 10.75 2.10
CA ASP A 59 -13.42 10.78 1.66
C ASP A 59 -14.33 10.22 2.77
N PRO A 60 -15.40 10.93 3.16
CA PRO A 60 -16.27 10.52 4.27
C PRO A 60 -16.90 9.14 4.07
N ASP A 61 -17.30 8.82 2.85
CA ASP A 61 -17.96 7.54 2.55
C ASP A 61 -16.94 6.40 2.59
N CYS A 62 -15.73 6.61 2.06
CA CYS A 62 -14.64 5.66 2.16
C CYS A 62 -14.23 5.41 3.62
N VAL A 63 -14.15 6.46 4.43
CA VAL A 63 -13.82 6.34 5.86
C VAL A 63 -14.94 5.60 6.62
N ALA A 64 -16.21 5.94 6.36
CA ALA A 64 -17.35 5.28 6.99
C ALA A 64 -17.41 3.79 6.64
N ALA A 65 -17.21 3.43 5.36
CA ALA A 65 -17.15 2.02 4.92
C ALA A 65 -16.01 1.25 5.61
N GLY A 66 -14.83 1.87 5.73
CA GLY A 66 -13.71 1.27 6.45
C GLY A 66 -13.98 1.05 7.94
N GLN A 67 -14.61 2.02 8.60
CA GLN A 67 -15.03 1.89 10.00
C GLN A 67 -16.05 0.78 10.20
N GLN A 68 -17.03 0.69 9.31
CA GLN A 68 -18.04 -0.36 9.32
C GLN A 68 -17.39 -1.75 9.20
N ALA A 69 -16.51 -1.92 8.21
CA ALA A 69 -15.80 -3.19 8.01
C ALA A 69 -14.97 -3.60 9.22
N LEU A 70 -14.32 -2.65 9.91
CA LEU A 70 -13.59 -2.92 11.16
C LEU A 70 -14.51 -3.41 12.28
N VAL A 71 -15.72 -2.87 12.39
CA VAL A 71 -16.69 -3.28 13.41
C VAL A 71 -17.26 -4.68 13.11
N GLU A 72 -17.55 -4.96 11.84
CA GLU A 72 -18.21 -6.20 11.41
C GLU A 72 -17.24 -7.39 11.28
N ALA A 73 -16.05 -7.16 10.75
CA ALA A 73 -15.10 -8.21 10.38
C ALA A 73 -13.77 -8.17 11.16
N GLY A 74 -13.59 -7.16 12.02
CA GLY A 74 -12.34 -6.98 12.77
C GLY A 74 -11.22 -6.34 11.94
N THR A 75 -10.00 -6.39 12.47
CA THR A 75 -8.84 -5.67 11.91
C THR A 75 -8.14 -6.40 10.78
N GLY A 76 -8.63 -7.55 10.35
CA GLY A 76 -8.07 -8.31 9.23
C GLY A 76 -8.44 -9.78 9.26
N THR A 77 -8.08 -10.48 8.19
CA THR A 77 -8.30 -11.91 8.06
C THR A 77 -7.21 -12.70 8.79
N THR A 78 -7.59 -13.80 9.41
CA THR A 78 -6.69 -14.63 10.22
C THR A 78 -6.10 -15.83 9.46
N GLY A 79 -6.29 -15.90 8.15
CA GLY A 79 -5.80 -16.98 7.30
C GLY A 79 -5.48 -16.53 5.88
N SER A 80 -4.81 -17.41 5.13
CA SER A 80 -4.55 -17.17 3.71
C SER A 80 -5.84 -17.34 2.88
N ARG A 81 -5.89 -16.66 1.72
CA ARG A 81 -6.99 -16.77 0.76
C ARG A 81 -7.27 -18.21 0.31
N MET A 82 -6.25 -19.06 0.26
CA MET A 82 -6.37 -20.47 -0.14
C MET A 82 -6.94 -21.39 0.95
N ALA A 83 -7.01 -20.93 2.19
CA ALA A 83 -7.51 -21.72 3.31
C ALA A 83 -8.81 -21.12 3.86
N ASN A 84 -8.71 -20.29 4.89
CA ASN A 84 -9.86 -19.73 5.62
C ASN A 84 -9.84 -18.19 5.66
N GLY A 85 -9.02 -17.53 4.85
CA GLY A 85 -8.88 -16.07 4.80
C GLY A 85 -9.65 -15.39 3.67
N THR A 86 -10.51 -16.10 2.94
CA THR A 86 -11.41 -15.48 1.96
C THR A 86 -12.72 -15.09 2.66
N TYR A 87 -12.95 -13.79 2.79
CA TYR A 87 -14.16 -13.21 3.35
C TYR A 87 -15.08 -12.74 2.22
N GLN A 88 -16.36 -12.54 2.51
CA GLN A 88 -17.32 -12.08 1.51
C GLN A 88 -16.89 -10.76 0.87
N GLN A 89 -16.34 -9.83 1.65
CA GLN A 89 -15.84 -8.54 1.17
C GLN A 89 -14.75 -8.65 0.11
N HIS A 90 -13.95 -9.73 0.09
CA HIS A 90 -13.00 -9.94 -1.00
C HIS A 90 -13.70 -10.28 -2.30
N LEU A 91 -14.74 -11.13 -2.24
CA LEU A 91 -15.50 -11.55 -3.42
C LEU A 91 -16.31 -10.40 -3.99
N ASP A 92 -16.89 -9.58 -3.11
CA ASP A 92 -17.65 -8.39 -3.49
C ASP A 92 -16.73 -7.40 -4.21
N LEU A 93 -15.55 -7.11 -3.64
CA LEU A 93 -14.56 -6.23 -4.27
C LEU A 93 -14.04 -6.79 -5.61
N GLU A 94 -13.79 -8.09 -5.71
CA GLU A 94 -13.39 -8.74 -6.96
C GLU A 94 -14.46 -8.60 -8.04
N THR A 95 -15.73 -8.70 -7.67
CA THR A 95 -16.89 -8.50 -8.56
C THR A 95 -16.98 -7.04 -9.02
N GLU A 96 -16.95 -6.10 -8.10
CA GLU A 96 -16.99 -4.65 -8.38
C GLU A 96 -15.86 -4.21 -9.32
N ILE A 97 -14.64 -4.69 -9.07
CA ILE A 97 -13.49 -4.39 -9.94
C ILE A 97 -13.68 -4.99 -11.34
N ALA A 98 -14.15 -6.23 -11.42
CA ALA A 98 -14.40 -6.88 -12.70
C ALA A 98 -15.47 -6.12 -13.52
N GLU A 99 -16.56 -5.72 -12.90
CA GLU A 99 -17.61 -4.92 -13.53
C GLU A 99 -17.10 -3.54 -13.96
N PHE A 100 -16.35 -2.84 -13.09
CA PHE A 100 -15.80 -1.52 -13.42
C PHE A 100 -14.87 -1.53 -14.63
N PHE A 101 -14.09 -2.59 -14.82
CA PHE A 101 -13.17 -2.74 -15.96
C PHE A 101 -13.75 -3.55 -17.13
N ASP A 102 -15.02 -3.92 -17.09
CA ASP A 102 -15.68 -4.76 -18.10
C ASP A 102 -14.90 -6.07 -18.36
N CYS A 103 -14.47 -6.72 -17.28
CA CYS A 103 -13.73 -7.98 -17.28
C CYS A 103 -14.58 -9.12 -16.72
N SER A 104 -14.29 -10.34 -17.15
CA SER A 104 -15.03 -11.52 -16.67
C SER A 104 -14.73 -11.85 -15.20
N HIS A 105 -13.56 -11.49 -14.71
CA HIS A 105 -13.09 -11.81 -13.36
C HIS A 105 -12.14 -10.75 -12.83
N GLY A 106 -12.18 -10.50 -11.52
CA GLY A 106 -11.21 -9.75 -10.76
C GLY A 106 -10.51 -10.63 -9.73
N MET A 107 -9.30 -10.28 -9.36
CA MET A 107 -8.57 -10.93 -8.27
C MET A 107 -7.85 -9.90 -7.43
N VAL A 108 -8.11 -9.88 -6.13
CA VAL A 108 -7.53 -8.93 -5.18
C VAL A 108 -6.30 -9.52 -4.50
N PHE A 109 -5.24 -8.73 -4.47
CA PHE A 109 -3.99 -9.01 -3.76
C PHE A 109 -3.73 -7.92 -2.72
N SER A 110 -2.99 -8.25 -1.67
CA SER A 110 -2.65 -7.29 -0.61
C SER A 110 -1.75 -6.13 -1.07
N THR A 111 -1.01 -6.30 -2.15
CA THR A 111 -0.15 -5.27 -2.75
C THR A 111 -0.08 -5.40 -4.27
N GLY A 112 0.19 -4.30 -4.97
CA GLY A 112 0.47 -4.33 -6.41
C GLY A 112 1.69 -5.18 -6.75
N TYR A 113 2.70 -5.23 -5.87
CA TYR A 113 3.85 -6.12 -6.03
C TYR A 113 3.43 -7.59 -6.07
N SER A 114 2.64 -8.04 -5.09
CA SER A 114 2.15 -9.43 -5.06
C SER A 114 1.23 -9.75 -6.22
N ALA A 115 0.42 -8.79 -6.69
CA ALA A 115 -0.41 -8.95 -7.90
C ALA A 115 0.46 -9.21 -9.14
N ASN A 116 1.48 -8.38 -9.36
CA ASN A 116 2.40 -8.57 -10.50
C ASN A 116 3.18 -9.89 -10.41
N ILE A 117 3.72 -10.24 -9.25
CA ILE A 117 4.44 -11.52 -9.08
C ILE A 117 3.48 -12.71 -9.28
N GLY A 118 2.27 -12.65 -8.71
CA GLY A 118 1.25 -13.69 -8.88
C GLY A 118 0.89 -13.91 -10.36
N MET A 119 0.63 -12.84 -11.09
CA MET A 119 0.34 -12.89 -12.52
C MET A 119 1.53 -13.46 -13.32
N LEU A 120 2.74 -12.92 -13.13
CA LEU A 120 3.92 -13.35 -13.89
C LEU A 120 4.26 -14.81 -13.61
N THR A 121 4.22 -15.24 -12.36
CA THR A 121 4.51 -16.65 -12.02
C THR A 121 3.46 -17.61 -12.57
N ALA A 122 2.20 -17.22 -12.60
CA ALA A 122 1.14 -18.06 -13.16
C ALA A 122 1.24 -18.18 -14.69
N LEU A 123 1.60 -17.10 -15.40
CA LEU A 123 1.67 -17.07 -16.86
C LEU A 123 2.99 -17.59 -17.43
N LEU A 124 4.09 -17.43 -16.72
CA LEU A 124 5.43 -17.78 -17.19
C LEU A 124 5.90 -19.15 -16.70
N ASN A 125 5.13 -19.81 -15.87
CA ASN A 125 5.46 -21.15 -15.36
C ASN A 125 5.02 -22.18 -16.41
N THR A 126 5.94 -22.55 -17.29
CA THR A 126 5.80 -23.62 -18.29
C THR A 126 6.47 -24.90 -17.83
#